data_878d043e84ab4ed05dbf97efc099adcf
#
_entry.id   878d043e84ab4ed05dbf97efc099adcf
#
_cell.length_a   1.000
_cell.length_b   1.000
_cell.length_c   1.000
_cell.angle_alpha   90.00
_cell.angle_beta   90.00
_cell.angle_gamma   90.00
#
_symmetry.space_group_name_H-M   'P 1'
#
loop_
_entity.id
_entity.type
_entity.pdbx_description
1 polymer ?
#
loop_
_entity_poly.entity_id
_entity_poly.type
_entity_poly.pdbx_seq_one_letter_code
_entity_poly.pdbx_strand_id
1 'polypeptide(L)'
;MDTHIIAKEEIITLLSSWYNAIISQHIIKAKHLKEEIDRNIHSIEEDSNISIYYSLLNFRYNLLVCDIDGSKDCLEKIAPFPEQTETFLKYYYHFFKAIYAISVGNHNEAKEQYEKAEKLLATIPDELEKAEFDYMFAVFHYQSLNPLLAAKYANKAKEVFSKHTGYEMK
;
A
#
# COMPACT_ATOMS: atom_id res chain seq x y z
N MET A 1 -33.60 -1.22 6.20
CA MET A 1 -32.53 -1.15 5.20
C MET A 1 -31.47 -0.22 5.78
N ASP A 2 -30.68 -0.65 6.09
CA ASP A 2 -29.56 -1.15 6.90
C ASP A 2 -28.51 -0.06 7.11
N THR A 3 -28.58 0.56 8.28
CA THR A 3 -27.51 1.43 8.82
C THR A 3 -26.14 0.73 8.74
N HIS A 4 -26.09 -0.60 8.72
CA HIS A 4 -24.87 -1.40 8.61
C HIS A 4 -24.26 -1.38 7.19
N ILE A 5 -25.09 -1.38 6.13
CA ILE A 5 -24.60 -1.38 4.73
C ILE A 5 -24.04 0.00 4.36
N ILE A 6 -24.72 1.06 4.77
CA ILE A 6 -24.27 2.45 4.53
C ILE A 6 -22.93 2.68 5.25
N ALA A 7 -22.78 2.22 6.48
CA ALA A 7 -21.51 2.34 7.23
C ALA A 7 -20.36 1.58 6.55
N LYS A 8 -20.61 0.40 5.95
CA LYS A 8 -19.58 -0.38 5.26
C LYS A 8 -19.06 0.32 4.00
N GLU A 9 -19.94 0.83 3.14
CA GLU A 9 -19.57 1.57 1.93
C GLU A 9 -18.81 2.86 2.27
N GLU A 10 -19.20 3.54 3.33
CA GLU A 10 -18.54 4.75 3.81
C GLU A 10 -17.12 4.46 4.28
N ILE A 11 -16.90 3.40 5.04
CA ILE A 11 -15.55 2.99 5.47
C ILE A 11 -14.67 2.57 4.28
N ILE A 12 -15.19 1.83 3.32
CA ILE A 12 -14.43 1.46 2.12
C ILE A 12 -14.00 2.73 1.36
N THR A 13 -14.86 3.72 1.27
CA THR A 13 -14.55 5.02 0.65
C THR A 13 -13.47 5.77 1.42
N LEU A 14 -13.53 5.78 2.76
CA LEU A 14 -12.51 6.37 3.60
C LEU A 14 -11.16 5.66 3.48
N LEU A 15 -11.14 4.32 3.47
CA LEU A 15 -9.94 3.52 3.27
C LEU A 15 -9.29 3.81 1.91
N SER A 16 -10.09 3.88 0.84
CA SER A 16 -9.61 4.22 -0.50
C SER A 16 -9.04 5.64 -0.56
N SER A 17 -9.69 6.61 0.10
CA SER A 17 -9.22 7.99 0.21
C SER A 17 -7.92 8.08 1.01
N TRP A 18 -7.80 7.26 2.06
CA TRP A 18 -6.60 7.18 2.87
C TRP A 18 -5.43 6.60 2.07
N TYR A 19 -5.65 5.51 1.34
CA TYR A 19 -4.63 4.96 0.46
C TYR A 19 -4.15 5.97 -0.58
N ASN A 20 -5.05 6.69 -1.24
CA ASN A 20 -4.69 7.76 -2.17
C ASN A 20 -3.85 8.86 -1.51
N ALA A 21 -4.16 9.26 -0.28
CA ALA A 21 -3.37 10.24 0.45
C ALA A 21 -1.96 9.70 0.81
N ILE A 22 -1.85 8.41 1.12
CA ILE A 22 -0.57 7.73 1.40
C ILE A 22 0.31 7.72 0.14
N ILE A 23 -0.21 7.22 -0.99
CA ILE A 23 0.57 7.10 -2.23
C ILE A 23 0.91 8.45 -2.86
N SER A 24 0.06 9.47 -2.68
CA SER A 24 0.35 10.85 -3.10
C SER A 24 1.22 11.63 -2.10
N GLN A 25 1.66 10.99 -1.03
CA GLN A 25 2.55 11.55 0.02
C GLN A 25 1.98 12.77 0.76
N HIS A 26 0.64 12.92 0.80
CA HIS A 26 -0.04 13.96 1.55
C HIS A 26 -0.17 13.59 3.04
N ILE A 27 0.93 13.67 3.80
CA ILE A 27 1.05 13.17 5.18
C ILE A 27 -0.03 13.74 6.10
N ILE A 28 -0.30 15.05 6.03
CA ILE A 28 -1.31 15.71 6.89
C ILE A 28 -2.70 15.14 6.61
N LYS A 29 -3.06 15.02 5.32
CA LYS A 29 -4.35 14.44 4.91
C LYS A 29 -4.45 12.97 5.31
N ALA A 30 -3.37 12.21 5.12
CA ALA A 30 -3.33 10.80 5.51
C ALA A 30 -3.52 10.63 7.02
N LYS A 31 -2.93 11.50 7.85
CA LYS A 31 -3.12 11.49 9.30
C LYS A 31 -4.58 11.76 9.68
N HIS A 32 -5.21 12.79 9.13
CA HIS A 32 -6.62 13.12 9.43
C HIS A 32 -7.56 11.98 9.03
N LEU A 33 -7.37 11.39 7.85
CA LEU A 33 -8.17 10.26 7.40
C LEU A 33 -8.00 9.04 8.31
N LYS A 34 -6.76 8.77 8.78
CA LYS A 34 -6.51 7.71 9.76
C LYS A 34 -7.31 7.93 11.05
N GLU A 35 -7.24 9.13 11.61
CA GLU A 35 -7.98 9.47 12.84
C GLU A 35 -9.50 9.33 12.68
N GLU A 36 -10.02 9.61 11.48
CA GLU A 36 -11.45 9.43 11.17
C GLU A 36 -11.82 7.95 11.05
N ILE A 37 -10.99 7.16 10.36
CA ILE A 37 -11.19 5.70 10.23
C ILE A 37 -11.11 5.04 11.60
N ASP A 38 -10.11 5.37 12.43
CA ASP A 38 -9.91 4.77 13.75
C ASP A 38 -11.12 4.97 14.69
N ARG A 39 -11.84 6.07 14.52
CA ARG A 39 -13.10 6.33 15.28
C ARG A 39 -14.26 5.45 14.85
N ASN A 40 -14.27 4.98 13.62
CA ASN A 40 -15.40 4.29 12.99
C ASN A 40 -15.15 2.79 12.74
N ILE A 41 -13.90 2.34 12.74
CA ILE A 41 -13.50 0.98 12.32
C ILE A 41 -14.10 -0.12 13.23
N HIS A 42 -14.31 0.17 14.51
CA HIS A 42 -14.86 -0.80 15.48
C HIS A 42 -16.28 -1.27 15.14
N SER A 43 -17.00 -0.52 14.29
CA SER A 43 -18.34 -0.91 13.86
C SER A 43 -18.34 -2.00 12.76
N ILE A 44 -17.15 -2.39 12.24
CA ILE A 44 -17.02 -3.27 11.06
C ILE A 44 -16.00 -4.40 11.29
N GLU A 45 -15.62 -4.66 12.55
CA GLU A 45 -14.66 -5.72 12.91
C GLU A 45 -15.07 -7.13 12.47
N GLU A 46 -16.35 -7.34 12.11
CA GLU A 46 -16.86 -8.63 11.61
C GLU A 46 -16.46 -8.94 10.15
N ASP A 47 -16.06 -7.94 9.35
CA ASP A 47 -15.63 -8.16 7.96
C ASP A 47 -14.12 -8.37 7.90
N SER A 48 -13.71 -9.61 7.75
CA SER A 48 -12.29 -9.99 7.73
C SER A 48 -11.48 -9.30 6.62
N ASN A 49 -12.07 -9.05 5.44
CA ASN A 49 -11.38 -8.39 4.32
C ASN A 49 -11.17 -6.89 4.59
N ILE A 50 -12.13 -6.22 5.18
CA ILE A 50 -12.00 -4.80 5.56
C ILE A 50 -10.95 -4.65 6.66
N SER A 51 -10.97 -5.53 7.67
CA SER A 51 -10.00 -5.56 8.75
C SER A 51 -8.57 -5.79 8.24
N ILE A 52 -8.39 -6.73 7.30
CA ILE A 52 -7.10 -6.98 6.64
C ILE A 52 -6.68 -5.76 5.83
N TYR A 53 -7.58 -5.17 5.05
CA TYR A 53 -7.27 -3.98 4.24
C TYR A 53 -6.84 -2.80 5.12
N TYR A 54 -7.58 -2.51 6.18
CA TYR A 54 -7.19 -1.48 7.16
C TYR A 54 -5.79 -1.76 7.74
N SER A 55 -5.51 -3.00 8.15
CA SER A 55 -4.22 -3.37 8.72
C SER A 55 -3.06 -3.20 7.72
N LEU A 56 -3.28 -3.56 6.45
CA LEU A 56 -2.31 -3.34 5.36
C LEU A 56 -2.07 -1.84 5.12
N LEU A 57 -3.13 -1.03 5.10
CA LEU A 57 -2.99 0.43 4.93
C LEU A 57 -2.30 1.07 6.13
N ASN A 58 -2.58 0.61 7.35
CA ASN A 58 -1.89 1.08 8.55
C ASN A 58 -0.39 0.74 8.50
N PHE A 59 -0.05 -0.46 8.05
CA PHE A 59 1.33 -0.84 7.76
C PHE A 59 1.99 0.10 6.73
N ARG A 60 1.33 0.38 5.61
CA ARG A 60 1.85 1.29 4.57
C ARG A 60 1.95 2.74 5.05
N TYR A 61 1.01 3.20 5.88
CA TYR A 61 1.07 4.51 6.51
C TYR A 61 2.27 4.65 7.45
N ASN A 62 2.53 3.65 8.30
CA ASN A 62 3.69 3.66 9.19
C ASN A 62 5.00 3.74 8.41
N LEU A 63 5.10 3.04 7.26
CA LEU A 63 6.25 3.18 6.35
C LEU A 63 6.38 4.61 5.80
N LEU A 64 5.26 5.27 5.45
CA LEU A 64 5.28 6.66 4.96
C LEU A 64 5.80 7.64 6.01
N VAL A 65 5.43 7.45 7.28
CA VAL A 65 5.87 8.32 8.38
C VAL A 65 7.17 7.86 9.05
N CYS A 66 7.84 6.87 8.45
CA CYS A 66 9.11 6.29 8.94
C CYS A 66 9.02 5.64 10.34
N ASP A 67 7.83 5.17 10.73
CA ASP A 67 7.64 4.36 11.93
C ASP A 67 7.92 2.88 11.61
N ILE A 68 9.17 2.48 11.69
CA ILE A 68 9.62 1.13 11.35
C ILE A 68 9.13 0.10 12.38
N ASP A 69 9.14 0.45 13.65
CA ASP A 69 8.68 -0.45 14.73
C ASP A 69 7.18 -0.69 14.62
N GLY A 70 6.37 0.37 14.44
CA GLY A 70 4.94 0.24 14.18
C GLY A 70 4.62 -0.53 12.89
N SER A 71 5.47 -0.42 11.86
CA SER A 71 5.36 -1.22 10.63
C SER A 71 5.59 -2.70 10.91
N LYS A 72 6.60 -3.04 11.72
CA LYS A 72 6.88 -4.42 12.12
C LYS A 72 5.72 -5.03 12.91
N ASP A 73 5.20 -4.30 13.88
CA ASP A 73 4.04 -4.72 14.68
C ASP A 73 2.80 -4.98 13.82
N CYS A 74 2.54 -4.13 12.82
CA CYS A 74 1.45 -4.33 11.86
C CYS A 74 1.67 -5.60 11.04
N LEU A 75 2.89 -5.85 10.55
CA LEU A 75 3.20 -7.04 9.77
C LEU A 75 3.00 -8.33 10.59
N GLU A 76 3.43 -8.35 11.84
CA GLU A 76 3.27 -9.48 12.75
C GLU A 76 1.79 -9.78 13.05
N LYS A 77 0.94 -8.76 13.16
CA LYS A 77 -0.52 -8.90 13.34
C LYS A 77 -1.22 -9.48 12.11
N ILE A 78 -0.72 -9.20 10.91
CA ILE A 78 -1.29 -9.71 9.66
C ILE A 78 -0.81 -11.14 9.39
N ALA A 79 0.32 -11.56 9.96
CA ALA A 79 0.87 -12.91 9.78
C ALA A 79 0.24 -13.92 10.78
N PRO A 80 -0.09 -15.19 10.33
CA PRO A 80 0.01 -15.69 8.98
C PRO A 80 -1.10 -15.12 8.08
N PHE A 81 -0.72 -14.66 6.88
CA PHE A 81 -1.67 -14.08 5.94
C PHE A 81 -2.61 -15.15 5.39
N PRO A 82 -3.95 -14.96 5.43
CA PRO A 82 -4.91 -15.99 5.03
C PRO A 82 -4.79 -16.35 3.54
N GLU A 83 -4.72 -17.66 3.22
CA GLU A 83 -4.59 -18.13 1.83
C GLU A 83 -5.82 -17.80 0.96
N GLN A 84 -7.01 -17.77 1.56
CA GLN A 84 -8.29 -17.51 0.85
C GLN A 84 -8.62 -16.02 0.69
N THR A 85 -7.65 -15.14 0.92
CA THR A 85 -7.84 -13.69 0.80
C THR A 85 -7.96 -13.27 -0.67
N GLU A 86 -8.66 -12.16 -0.92
CA GLU A 86 -8.79 -11.57 -2.26
C GLU A 86 -7.44 -11.19 -2.88
N THR A 87 -7.33 -11.30 -4.20
CA THR A 87 -6.05 -11.13 -4.93
C THR A 87 -5.40 -9.78 -4.69
N PHE A 88 -6.19 -8.70 -4.61
CA PHE A 88 -5.64 -7.36 -4.37
C PHE A 88 -5.05 -7.20 -2.96
N LEU A 89 -5.63 -7.85 -1.94
CA LEU A 89 -5.07 -7.85 -0.59
C LEU A 89 -3.77 -8.64 -0.51
N LYS A 90 -3.67 -9.78 -1.24
CA LYS A 90 -2.41 -10.53 -1.38
C LYS A 90 -1.33 -9.69 -2.06
N TYR A 91 -1.71 -8.95 -3.11
CA TYR A 91 -0.81 -8.02 -3.77
C TYR A 91 -0.28 -6.97 -2.80
N TYR A 92 -1.15 -6.28 -2.05
CA TYR A 92 -0.73 -5.28 -1.08
C TYR A 92 0.16 -5.87 0.02
N TYR A 93 -0.14 -7.07 0.51
CA TYR A 93 0.70 -7.74 1.50
C TYR A 93 2.14 -7.92 0.99
N HIS A 94 2.31 -8.49 -0.20
CA HIS A 94 3.64 -8.69 -0.77
C HIS A 94 4.32 -7.37 -1.14
N PHE A 95 3.58 -6.44 -1.73
CA PHE A 95 4.10 -5.15 -2.15
C PHE A 95 4.60 -4.32 -0.95
N PHE A 96 3.80 -4.19 0.09
CA PHE A 96 4.19 -3.42 1.27
C PHE A 96 5.28 -4.11 2.09
N LYS A 97 5.28 -5.44 2.11
CA LYS A 97 6.38 -6.22 2.70
C LYS A 97 7.70 -6.00 1.94
N ALA A 98 7.66 -5.87 0.62
CA ALA A 98 8.84 -5.53 -0.17
C ALA A 98 9.38 -4.13 0.19
N ILE A 99 8.50 -3.13 0.32
CA ILE A 99 8.87 -1.76 0.74
C ILE A 99 9.50 -1.76 2.14
N TYR A 100 8.91 -2.50 3.09
CA TYR A 100 9.48 -2.65 4.42
C TYR A 100 10.87 -3.30 4.38
N ALA A 101 11.02 -4.38 3.62
CA ALA A 101 12.30 -5.08 3.49
C ALA A 101 13.41 -4.15 2.97
N ILE A 102 13.09 -3.25 2.03
CA ILE A 102 14.02 -2.19 1.59
C ILE A 102 14.39 -1.26 2.75
N SER A 103 13.41 -0.80 3.51
CA SER A 103 13.64 0.18 4.59
C SER A 103 14.52 -0.36 5.72
N VAL A 104 14.55 -1.70 5.90
CA VAL A 104 15.42 -2.38 6.86
C VAL A 104 16.70 -2.98 6.20
N GLY A 105 16.95 -2.69 4.92
CA GLY A 105 18.15 -3.13 4.21
C GLY A 105 18.16 -4.61 3.77
N ASN A 106 17.03 -5.30 3.84
CA ASN A 106 16.91 -6.70 3.41
C ASN A 106 16.56 -6.82 1.92
N HIS A 107 17.57 -6.59 1.06
CA HIS A 107 17.38 -6.59 -0.40
C HIS A 107 16.92 -7.94 -0.99
N ASN A 108 17.33 -9.07 -0.38
CA ASN A 108 16.93 -10.40 -0.86
C ASN A 108 15.44 -10.64 -0.62
N GLU A 109 14.95 -10.33 0.57
CA GLU A 109 13.52 -10.40 0.90
C GLU A 109 12.71 -9.43 0.02
N ALA A 110 13.21 -8.20 -0.16
CA ALA A 110 12.56 -7.21 -1.01
C ALA A 110 12.35 -7.74 -2.43
N LYS A 111 13.39 -8.31 -3.05
CA LYS A 111 13.32 -8.89 -4.38
C LYS A 111 12.27 -9.99 -4.47
N GLU A 112 12.29 -10.94 -3.54
CA GLU A 112 11.32 -12.05 -3.51
C GLU A 112 9.87 -11.54 -3.40
N GLN A 113 9.65 -10.57 -2.53
CA GLN A 113 8.32 -10.01 -2.32
C GLN A 113 7.85 -9.17 -3.52
N TYR A 114 8.73 -8.41 -4.18
CA TYR A 114 8.40 -7.73 -5.44
C TYR A 114 8.02 -8.70 -6.55
N GLU A 115 8.74 -9.81 -6.72
CA GLU A 115 8.41 -10.83 -7.73
C GLU A 115 7.02 -11.46 -7.49
N LYS A 116 6.62 -11.66 -6.23
CA LYS A 116 5.29 -12.14 -5.87
C LYS A 116 4.22 -11.08 -6.16
N ALA A 117 4.48 -9.83 -5.77
CA ALA A 117 3.57 -8.72 -6.01
C ALA A 117 3.35 -8.46 -7.51
N GLU A 118 4.42 -8.48 -8.32
CA GLU A 118 4.34 -8.26 -9.77
C GLU A 118 3.43 -9.26 -10.47
N LYS A 119 3.50 -10.54 -10.09
CA LYS A 119 2.62 -11.57 -10.62
C LYS A 119 1.14 -11.32 -10.33
N LEU A 120 0.83 -10.84 -9.13
CA LEU A 120 -0.53 -10.50 -8.73
C LEU A 120 -1.01 -9.21 -9.39
N LEU A 121 -0.14 -8.20 -9.50
CA LEU A 121 -0.42 -6.92 -10.14
C LEU A 121 -0.86 -7.07 -11.60
N ALA A 122 -0.34 -8.07 -12.30
CA ALA A 122 -0.73 -8.33 -13.69
C ALA A 122 -2.25 -8.56 -13.87
N THR A 123 -2.96 -8.95 -12.81
CA THR A 123 -4.40 -9.18 -12.81
C THR A 123 -5.22 -7.98 -12.31
N ILE A 124 -4.56 -6.91 -11.85
CA ILE A 124 -5.20 -5.71 -11.31
C ILE A 124 -5.27 -4.64 -12.42
N PRO A 125 -6.49 -4.26 -12.88
CA PRO A 125 -6.65 -3.31 -13.99
C PRO A 125 -6.61 -1.84 -13.51
N ASP A 126 -5.60 -1.47 -12.72
CA ASP A 126 -5.43 -0.12 -12.18
C ASP A 126 -4.08 0.47 -12.62
N GLU A 127 -4.12 1.56 -13.41
CA GLU A 127 -2.93 2.21 -13.92
C GLU A 127 -2.14 2.96 -12.84
N LEU A 128 -2.84 3.58 -11.88
CA LEU A 128 -2.19 4.28 -10.78
C LEU A 128 -1.48 3.29 -9.85
N GLU A 129 -2.08 2.13 -9.61
CA GLU A 129 -1.46 1.07 -8.82
C GLU A 129 -0.21 0.52 -9.50
N LYS A 130 -0.26 0.32 -10.83
CA LYS A 130 0.93 -0.07 -11.61
C LYS A 130 2.02 0.99 -11.57
N ALA A 131 1.65 2.28 -11.61
CA ALA A 131 2.60 3.37 -11.49
C ALA A 131 3.22 3.46 -10.09
N GLU A 132 2.44 3.23 -9.03
CA GLU A 132 2.97 3.16 -7.66
C GLU A 132 3.96 2.00 -7.49
N PHE A 133 3.63 0.83 -8.04
CA PHE A 133 4.54 -0.30 -8.06
C PHE A 133 5.84 0.04 -8.82
N ASP A 134 5.76 0.57 -10.03
CA ASP A 134 6.91 0.97 -10.84
C ASP A 134 7.77 2.01 -10.12
N TYR A 135 7.16 2.98 -9.43
CA TYR A 135 7.87 3.98 -8.64
C TYR A 135 8.67 3.35 -7.50
N MET A 136 8.03 2.50 -6.69
CA MET A 136 8.68 1.85 -5.55
C MET A 136 9.72 0.81 -6.01
N PHE A 137 9.50 0.16 -7.15
CA PHE A 137 10.46 -0.75 -7.75
C PHE A 137 11.68 -0.01 -8.33
N ALA A 138 11.49 1.22 -8.81
CA ALA A 138 12.60 2.10 -9.17
C ALA A 138 13.46 2.45 -7.94
N VAL A 139 12.84 2.75 -6.80
CA VAL A 139 13.55 2.98 -5.52
C VAL A 139 14.37 1.75 -5.12
N PHE A 140 13.81 0.55 -5.21
CA PHE A 140 14.51 -0.70 -4.95
C PHE A 140 15.76 -0.85 -5.84
N HIS A 141 15.62 -0.64 -7.15
CA HIS A 141 16.74 -0.73 -8.09
C HIS A 141 17.81 0.33 -7.85
N TYR A 142 17.39 1.55 -7.47
CA TYR A 142 18.32 2.61 -7.11
C TYR A 142 19.18 2.22 -5.89
N GLN A 143 18.56 1.74 -4.83
CA GLN A 143 19.25 1.29 -3.63
C GLN A 143 20.09 0.01 -3.85
N SER A 144 19.71 -0.80 -4.83
CA SER A 144 20.46 -1.99 -5.26
C SER A 144 21.58 -1.68 -6.27
N LEU A 145 21.93 -0.40 -6.44
CA LEU A 145 22.97 0.08 -7.35
C LEU A 145 22.75 -0.31 -8.82
N ASN A 146 21.51 -0.38 -9.25
CA ASN A 146 21.11 -0.66 -10.63
C ASN A 146 20.42 0.55 -11.28
N PRO A 147 21.18 1.61 -11.64
CA PRO A 147 20.61 2.89 -12.06
C PRO A 147 19.84 2.81 -13.40
N LEU A 148 20.19 1.89 -14.29
CA LEU A 148 19.50 1.74 -15.57
C LEU A 148 18.07 1.22 -15.38
N LEU A 149 17.87 0.22 -14.52
CA LEU A 149 16.54 -0.27 -14.20
C LEU A 149 15.77 0.74 -13.35
N ALA A 150 16.42 1.41 -12.41
CA ALA A 150 15.82 2.49 -11.65
C ALA A 150 15.24 3.58 -12.56
N ALA A 151 16.03 4.09 -13.52
CA ALA A 151 15.58 5.09 -14.47
C ALA A 151 14.43 4.58 -15.36
N LYS A 152 14.49 3.32 -15.80
CA LYS A 152 13.43 2.70 -16.62
C LYS A 152 12.08 2.70 -15.90
N TYR A 153 12.04 2.22 -14.66
CA TYR A 153 10.81 2.14 -13.88
C TYR A 153 10.33 3.52 -13.41
N ALA A 154 11.24 4.42 -13.02
CA ALA A 154 10.89 5.78 -12.66
C ALA A 154 10.22 6.54 -13.83
N ASN A 155 10.72 6.39 -15.07
CA ASN A 155 10.12 7.01 -16.24
C ASN A 155 8.73 6.47 -16.55
N LYS A 156 8.49 5.14 -16.38
CA LYS A 156 7.16 4.56 -16.53
C LYS A 156 6.16 5.15 -15.50
N ALA A 157 6.54 5.20 -14.24
CA ALA A 157 5.71 5.76 -13.18
C ALA A 157 5.40 7.24 -13.46
N LYS A 158 6.42 8.04 -13.81
CA LYS A 158 6.28 9.45 -14.15
C LYS A 158 5.30 9.69 -15.29
N GLU A 159 5.34 8.87 -16.35
CA GLU A 159 4.43 8.99 -17.49
C GLU A 159 2.96 8.87 -17.07
N VAL A 160 2.64 7.99 -16.13
CA VAL A 160 1.29 7.83 -15.62
C VAL A 160 0.95 8.94 -14.64
N PHE A 161 1.77 9.19 -13.63
CA PHE A 161 1.49 10.20 -12.60
C PHE A 161 1.31 11.60 -13.18
N SER A 162 2.05 11.97 -14.24
CA SER A 162 1.92 13.27 -14.91
C SER A 162 0.55 13.52 -15.54
N LYS A 163 -0.25 12.48 -15.76
CA LYS A 163 -1.62 12.58 -16.30
C LYS A 163 -2.67 12.74 -15.20
N HIS A 164 -2.28 12.63 -13.94
CA HIS A 164 -3.18 12.64 -12.78
C HIS A 164 -2.81 13.77 -11.80
N THR A 165 -3.79 14.55 -11.38
CA THR A 165 -3.61 15.60 -10.36
C THR A 165 -3.39 14.98 -8.97
N GLY A 166 -2.58 15.63 -8.13
CA GLY A 166 -2.33 15.19 -6.77
C GLY A 166 -1.09 14.31 -6.60
N TYR A 167 -0.33 14.06 -7.68
CA TYR A 167 0.89 13.25 -7.65
C TYR A 167 2.16 14.06 -7.97
N GLU A 168 2.11 15.37 -7.78
CA GLU A 168 3.21 16.30 -8.12
C GLU A 168 4.46 16.05 -7.27
N MET A 169 4.33 15.33 -6.13
CA MET A 169 5.45 14.96 -5.25
C MET A 169 6.19 13.70 -5.70
N LYS A 170 5.74 13.05 -6.75
CA LYS A 170 6.35 11.84 -7.33
C LYS A 170 7.01 12.12 -8.67
#